data_223aea127ad1d41ad22a70f96fbad981
#
_entry.id   223aea127ad1d41ad22a70f96fbad981
#
_cell.length_a   1.000
_cell.length_b   1.000
_cell.length_c   1.000
_cell.angle_alpha   90.00
_cell.angle_beta   90.00
_cell.angle_gamma   90.00
#
_symmetry.space_group_name_H-M   'P 1'
#
loop_
_entity.id
_entity.type
_entity.pdbx_description
1 polymer ?
#
loop_
_entity_poly.entity_id
_entity_poly.type
_entity_poly.pdbx_seq_one_letter_code
_entity_poly.pdbx_strand_id
1 'polypeptide(L)'
;MEASPYTGQYTYELNELKMSTLNFDLPRFEAVMAHCITKFGVHKTFQDIIGDYIQELGKYWLAGNVSISQEHFMSSLIRQKLFAAIDGLESPSKPVKGTYALFLPTNELHELGLLYLTYVLKERGEHVFYLGQSLPKEYLQDLLHHQPVTHVISTFTTHPDVEQLEDYLTELDEMVDQNSIKVHLTGYQFQQFDIKPRWNNIEIHQSLKDLSAAV
;
A
#
# COMPACT_ATOMS: atom_id res chain seq x y z
N MET A 1 19.36 24.67 15.64
CA MET A 1 19.19 23.30 15.10
C MET A 1 18.14 22.62 15.94
N GLU A 2 16.94 22.45 15.43
CA GLU A 2 15.97 21.59 16.11
C GLU A 2 16.48 20.14 16.07
N ALA A 3 16.38 19.46 17.22
CA ALA A 3 16.77 18.06 17.30
C ALA A 3 15.93 17.23 16.31
N SER A 4 16.56 16.27 15.62
CA SER A 4 15.83 15.35 14.74
C SER A 4 14.73 14.65 15.53
N PRO A 5 13.47 14.62 15.04
CA PRO A 5 12.39 13.88 15.69
C PRO A 5 12.58 12.36 15.56
N TYR A 6 13.49 11.92 14.70
CA TYR A 6 13.78 10.50 14.45
C TYR A 6 14.92 10.02 15.33
N THR A 7 14.67 8.95 16.08
CA THR A 7 15.68 8.24 16.87
C THR A 7 15.67 6.78 16.42
N GLY A 8 16.63 6.38 15.57
CA GLY A 8 16.65 5.00 15.07
C GLY A 8 17.57 4.79 13.89
N GLN A 9 17.45 3.62 13.28
CA GLN A 9 18.36 3.13 12.24
C GLN A 9 18.37 4.00 10.97
N TYR A 10 17.28 4.70 10.62
CA TYR A 10 17.09 5.48 9.39
C TYR A 10 16.96 6.97 9.62
N THR A 11 17.51 7.47 10.72
CA THR A 11 17.39 8.90 11.12
C THR A 11 17.84 9.86 10.03
N TYR A 12 18.95 9.57 9.35
CA TYR A 12 19.45 10.40 8.26
C TYR A 12 18.48 10.41 7.07
N GLU A 13 18.06 9.26 6.61
CA GLU A 13 17.20 9.09 5.45
C GLU A 13 15.82 9.75 5.66
N LEU A 14 15.23 9.58 6.84
CA LEU A 14 13.95 10.18 7.21
C LEU A 14 14.04 11.72 7.30
N ASN A 15 15.15 12.27 7.84
CA ASN A 15 15.36 13.71 7.88
C ASN A 15 15.53 14.31 6.46
N GLU A 16 16.27 13.65 5.57
CA GLU A 16 16.45 14.10 4.19
C GLU A 16 15.10 14.10 3.43
N LEU A 17 14.27 13.07 3.59
CA LEU A 17 12.92 13.05 3.04
C LEU A 17 12.04 14.17 3.58
N LYS A 18 12.08 14.42 4.89
CA LYS A 18 11.37 15.54 5.54
C LYS A 18 11.81 16.89 4.98
N MET A 19 13.11 17.12 4.86
CA MET A 19 13.64 18.38 4.32
C MET A 19 13.29 18.57 2.86
N SER A 20 13.29 17.49 2.08
CA SER A 20 12.80 17.49 0.69
C SER A 20 11.33 17.93 0.61
N THR A 21 10.48 17.37 1.48
CA THR A 21 9.06 17.72 1.57
C THR A 21 8.83 19.19 1.85
N LEU A 22 9.43 19.67 2.93
CA LEU A 22 9.21 21.04 3.42
C LEU A 22 9.64 22.12 2.41
N ASN A 23 10.64 21.80 1.57
CA ASN A 23 11.23 22.75 0.61
C ASN A 23 10.86 22.44 -0.85
N PHE A 24 10.04 21.43 -1.13
CA PHE A 24 9.77 20.94 -2.50
C PHE A 24 11.08 20.62 -3.25
N ASP A 25 12.08 20.05 -2.54
CA ASP A 25 13.44 19.82 -3.02
C ASP A 25 13.52 18.47 -3.77
N LEU A 26 13.20 18.50 -5.07
CA LEU A 26 13.28 17.31 -5.94
C LEU A 26 14.70 16.73 -6.02
N PRO A 27 15.79 17.51 -6.22
CA PRO A 27 17.16 16.97 -6.23
C PRO A 27 17.52 16.22 -4.95
N ARG A 28 17.12 16.72 -3.80
CA ARG A 28 17.31 16.06 -2.50
C ARG A 28 16.55 14.75 -2.40
N PHE A 29 15.28 14.72 -2.82
CA PHE A 29 14.49 13.49 -2.89
C PHE A 29 15.18 12.43 -3.75
N GLU A 30 15.61 12.80 -4.96
CA GLU A 30 16.29 11.88 -5.88
C GLU A 30 17.59 11.32 -5.28
N ALA A 31 18.39 12.17 -4.63
CA ALA A 31 19.63 11.77 -3.99
C ALA A 31 19.40 10.79 -2.83
N VAL A 32 18.44 11.08 -1.94
CA VAL A 32 18.14 10.19 -0.80
C VAL A 32 17.53 8.88 -1.26
N MET A 33 16.65 8.88 -2.25
CA MET A 33 16.06 7.65 -2.79
C MET A 33 17.15 6.77 -3.46
N ALA A 34 18.04 7.35 -4.27
CA ALA A 34 19.16 6.62 -4.87
C ALA A 34 20.08 6.01 -3.79
N HIS A 35 20.38 6.79 -2.73
CA HIS A 35 21.14 6.30 -1.56
C HIS A 35 20.45 5.11 -0.88
N CYS A 36 19.15 5.24 -0.57
CA CYS A 36 18.38 4.18 0.08
C CYS A 36 18.37 2.90 -0.75
N ILE A 37 18.02 3.01 -2.04
CA ILE A 37 17.95 1.85 -2.95
C ILE A 37 19.30 1.17 -3.08
N THR A 38 20.39 1.93 -3.24
CA THR A 38 21.74 1.38 -3.38
C THR A 38 22.20 0.69 -2.09
N LYS A 39 21.91 1.28 -0.94
CA LYS A 39 22.41 0.80 0.36
C LYS A 39 21.58 -0.34 0.96
N PHE A 40 20.25 -0.28 0.79
CA PHE A 40 19.32 -1.18 1.48
C PHE A 40 18.54 -2.09 0.52
N GLY A 41 18.58 -1.82 -0.77
CA GLY A 41 17.72 -2.47 -1.78
C GLY A 41 16.32 -1.88 -1.85
N VAL A 42 15.59 -2.18 -2.94
CA VAL A 42 14.26 -1.64 -3.21
C VAL A 42 13.26 -2.06 -2.10
N HIS A 43 13.17 -3.36 -1.83
CA HIS A 43 12.22 -3.90 -0.87
C HIS A 43 12.30 -3.20 0.50
N LYS A 44 13.51 -3.16 1.08
CA LYS A 44 13.72 -2.56 2.41
C LYS A 44 13.52 -1.04 2.40
N THR A 45 13.90 -0.37 1.31
CA THR A 45 13.65 1.07 1.16
C THR A 45 12.17 1.39 1.26
N PHE A 46 11.32 0.66 0.54
CA PHE A 46 9.89 0.94 0.57
C PHE A 46 9.19 0.41 1.83
N GLN A 47 9.56 -0.77 2.31
CA GLN A 47 8.91 -1.35 3.49
C GLN A 47 9.22 -0.58 4.77
N ASP A 48 10.51 -0.32 5.02
CA ASP A 48 10.94 0.21 6.31
C ASP A 48 11.04 1.75 6.26
N ILE A 49 11.78 2.31 5.28
CA ILE A 49 12.10 3.75 5.27
C ILE A 49 10.90 4.57 4.78
N ILE A 50 10.37 4.22 3.62
CA ILE A 50 9.22 4.94 3.05
C ILE A 50 7.95 4.65 3.85
N GLY A 51 7.75 3.43 4.35
CA GLY A 51 6.64 3.08 5.23
C GLY A 51 6.62 3.94 6.50
N ASP A 52 7.73 4.03 7.21
CA ASP A 52 7.85 4.89 8.40
C ASP A 52 7.67 6.37 8.05
N TYR A 53 8.27 6.81 6.93
CA TYR A 53 8.16 8.19 6.46
C TYR A 53 6.70 8.59 6.16
N ILE A 54 5.92 7.76 5.46
CA ILE A 54 4.50 8.04 5.14
C ILE A 54 3.64 8.12 6.41
N GLN A 55 3.89 7.26 7.40
CA GLN A 55 3.19 7.33 8.68
C GLN A 55 3.47 8.66 9.41
N GLU A 56 4.73 9.10 9.43
CA GLU A 56 5.10 10.38 10.01
C GLU A 56 4.55 11.57 9.21
N LEU A 57 4.57 11.50 7.89
CA LEU A 57 4.00 12.52 7.01
C LEU A 57 2.50 12.73 7.31
N GLY A 58 1.75 11.64 7.50
CA GLY A 58 0.35 11.69 7.90
C GLY A 58 0.13 12.41 9.24
N LYS A 59 0.98 12.15 10.25
CA LYS A 59 0.92 12.84 11.54
C LYS A 59 1.23 14.34 11.41
N TYR A 60 2.23 14.71 10.59
CA TYR A 60 2.56 16.11 10.32
C TYR A 60 1.44 16.84 9.58
N TRP A 61 0.78 16.17 8.65
CA TRP A 61 -0.38 16.72 7.94
C TRP A 61 -1.56 16.97 8.91
N LEU A 62 -1.91 16.00 9.74
CA LEU A 62 -2.95 16.15 10.77
C LEU A 62 -2.65 17.26 11.78
N ALA A 63 -1.37 17.50 12.10
CA ALA A 63 -0.94 18.58 12.96
C ALA A 63 -0.85 19.95 12.25
N GLY A 64 -1.13 20.03 10.94
CA GLY A 64 -1.03 21.27 10.14
C GLY A 64 0.41 21.71 9.85
N ASN A 65 1.41 20.86 10.09
CA ASN A 65 2.83 21.16 9.86
C ASN A 65 3.29 20.91 8.43
N VAL A 66 2.49 20.21 7.63
CA VAL A 66 2.71 19.91 6.21
C VAL A 66 1.45 20.27 5.44
N SER A 67 1.58 21.03 4.37
CA SER A 67 0.46 21.39 3.50
C SER A 67 0.06 20.21 2.58
N ILE A 68 -1.16 20.27 2.06
CA ILE A 68 -1.67 19.32 1.06
C ILE A 68 -0.73 19.26 -0.15
N SER A 69 -0.21 20.41 -0.60
CA SER A 69 0.71 20.47 -1.76
C SER A 69 2.04 19.75 -1.48
N GLN A 70 2.57 19.85 -0.25
CA GLN A 70 3.80 19.15 0.16
C GLN A 70 3.57 17.64 0.25
N GLU A 71 2.44 17.22 0.80
CA GLU A 71 2.07 15.81 0.85
C GLU A 71 1.92 15.24 -0.58
N HIS A 72 1.16 15.91 -1.47
CA HIS A 72 0.97 15.48 -2.85
C HIS A 72 2.28 15.46 -3.67
N PHE A 73 3.18 16.41 -3.42
CA PHE A 73 4.51 16.41 -4.02
C PHE A 73 5.25 15.11 -3.69
N MET A 74 5.32 14.76 -2.42
CA MET A 74 6.04 13.56 -1.99
C MET A 74 5.35 12.25 -2.36
N SER A 75 4.05 12.15 -2.17
CA SER A 75 3.29 10.94 -2.54
C SER A 75 3.38 10.65 -4.03
N SER A 76 3.35 11.69 -4.88
CA SER A 76 3.51 11.56 -6.32
C SER A 76 4.92 11.09 -6.72
N LEU A 77 5.97 11.59 -6.07
CA LEU A 77 7.34 11.15 -6.34
C LEU A 77 7.58 9.70 -5.89
N ILE A 78 7.07 9.32 -4.71
CA ILE A 78 7.15 7.94 -4.21
C ILE A 78 6.41 7.00 -5.15
N ARG A 79 5.22 7.38 -5.63
CA ARG A 79 4.43 6.64 -6.62
C ARG A 79 5.23 6.39 -7.90
N GLN A 80 5.90 7.41 -8.44
CA GLN A 80 6.75 7.28 -9.63
C GLN A 80 7.88 6.25 -9.40
N LYS A 81 8.53 6.28 -8.23
CA LYS A 81 9.58 5.30 -7.89
C LYS A 81 9.05 3.88 -7.77
N LEU A 82 7.85 3.70 -7.20
CA LEU A 82 7.20 2.38 -7.13
C LEU A 82 6.84 1.84 -8.51
N PHE A 83 6.23 2.65 -9.38
CA PHE A 83 5.95 2.23 -10.76
C PHE A 83 7.21 1.86 -11.53
N ALA A 84 8.27 2.66 -11.41
CA ALA A 84 9.56 2.34 -12.03
C ALA A 84 10.17 1.04 -11.49
N ALA A 85 10.05 0.80 -10.18
CA ALA A 85 10.52 -0.45 -9.58
C ALA A 85 9.72 -1.66 -10.06
N ILE A 86 8.39 -1.53 -10.18
CA ILE A 86 7.49 -2.58 -10.70
C ILE A 86 7.80 -2.89 -12.16
N ASP A 87 7.97 -1.87 -13.00
CA ASP A 87 8.26 -2.01 -14.44
C ASP A 87 9.65 -2.62 -14.69
N GLY A 88 10.60 -2.33 -13.81
CA GLY A 88 11.96 -2.89 -13.86
C GLY A 88 12.08 -4.35 -13.43
N LEU A 89 11.01 -4.99 -12.94
CA LEU A 89 11.05 -6.40 -12.59
C LEU A 89 11.03 -7.28 -13.84
N GLU A 90 11.93 -8.27 -13.88
CA GLU A 90 11.93 -9.27 -14.94
C GLU A 90 10.68 -10.16 -14.86
N SER A 91 10.22 -10.62 -16.02
CA SER A 91 9.13 -11.60 -16.07
C SER A 91 9.52 -12.88 -15.30
N PRO A 92 8.62 -13.43 -14.48
CA PRO A 92 8.95 -14.59 -13.67
C PRO A 92 9.32 -15.79 -14.56
N SER A 93 10.48 -16.38 -14.26
CA SER A 93 10.93 -17.63 -14.91
C SER A 93 10.36 -18.89 -14.24
N LYS A 94 9.63 -18.72 -13.13
CA LYS A 94 9.03 -19.82 -12.34
C LYS A 94 7.53 -19.91 -12.56
N PRO A 95 6.92 -21.09 -12.35
CA PRO A 95 5.46 -21.22 -12.34
C PRO A 95 4.84 -20.27 -11.31
N VAL A 96 3.79 -19.57 -11.74
CA VAL A 96 2.97 -18.71 -10.88
C VAL A 96 2.27 -19.58 -9.85
N LYS A 97 2.33 -19.19 -8.57
CA LYS A 97 1.68 -19.92 -7.47
C LYS A 97 0.28 -19.38 -7.18
N GLY A 98 0.11 -18.07 -7.30
CA GLY A 98 -1.14 -17.38 -7.06
C GLY A 98 -1.42 -16.29 -8.10
N THR A 99 -2.70 -15.99 -8.26
CA THR A 99 -3.17 -14.87 -9.08
C THR A 99 -3.89 -13.89 -8.17
N TYR A 100 -3.39 -12.67 -8.11
CA TYR A 100 -3.79 -11.64 -7.17
C TYR A 100 -4.50 -10.49 -7.88
N ALA A 101 -5.64 -10.07 -7.36
CA ALA A 101 -6.33 -8.84 -7.77
C ALA A 101 -6.16 -7.78 -6.66
N LEU A 102 -5.56 -6.65 -7.00
CA LEU A 102 -5.31 -5.55 -6.07
C LEU A 102 -6.15 -4.32 -6.46
N PHE A 103 -6.97 -3.83 -5.54
CA PHE A 103 -7.83 -2.67 -5.79
C PHE A 103 -8.01 -1.82 -4.54
N LEU A 104 -8.48 -0.59 -4.71
CA LEU A 104 -8.97 0.26 -3.63
C LEU A 104 -10.47 0.53 -3.83
N PRO A 105 -11.26 0.53 -2.73
CA PRO A 105 -12.68 0.78 -2.81
C PRO A 105 -13.02 2.19 -3.33
N THR A 106 -14.26 2.43 -3.67
CA THR A 106 -14.76 3.74 -4.11
C THR A 106 -14.29 4.85 -3.17
N ASN A 107 -13.77 5.92 -3.74
CA ASN A 107 -13.21 7.10 -3.06
C ASN A 107 -11.93 6.87 -2.24
N GLU A 108 -11.39 5.65 -2.17
CA GLU A 108 -10.08 5.42 -1.56
C GLU A 108 -8.96 5.74 -2.57
N LEU A 109 -8.08 6.68 -2.21
CA LEU A 109 -7.01 7.18 -3.06
C LEU A 109 -5.60 6.87 -2.54
N HIS A 110 -5.47 6.28 -1.34
CA HIS A 110 -4.18 6.01 -0.68
C HIS A 110 -3.54 4.73 -1.22
N GLU A 111 -3.04 4.78 -2.45
CA GLU A 111 -2.57 3.59 -3.20
C GLU A 111 -1.11 3.18 -2.96
N LEU A 112 -0.30 3.97 -2.25
CA LEU A 112 1.14 3.67 -2.09
C LEU A 112 1.38 2.31 -1.44
N GLY A 113 0.57 1.93 -0.45
CA GLY A 113 0.62 0.60 0.16
C GLY A 113 0.27 -0.51 -0.83
N LEU A 114 -0.75 -0.30 -1.65
CA LEU A 114 -1.18 -1.26 -2.67
C LEU A 114 -0.14 -1.41 -3.79
N LEU A 115 0.50 -0.32 -4.22
CA LEU A 115 1.61 -0.36 -5.18
C LEU A 115 2.82 -1.11 -4.61
N TYR A 116 3.15 -0.89 -3.33
CA TYR A 116 4.22 -1.64 -2.69
C TYR A 116 3.92 -3.16 -2.65
N LEU A 117 2.70 -3.56 -2.32
CA LEU A 117 2.29 -4.97 -2.36
C LEU A 117 2.34 -5.53 -3.78
N THR A 118 1.99 -4.73 -4.79
CA THR A 118 2.15 -5.09 -6.21
C THR A 118 3.61 -5.40 -6.53
N TYR A 119 4.54 -4.55 -6.09
CA TYR A 119 5.97 -4.78 -6.25
C TYR A 119 6.40 -6.11 -5.60
N VAL A 120 6.03 -6.32 -4.33
CA VAL A 120 6.42 -7.52 -3.57
C VAL A 120 5.93 -8.82 -4.23
N LEU A 121 4.68 -8.84 -4.65
CA LEU A 121 4.08 -10.03 -5.29
C LEU A 121 4.74 -10.32 -6.65
N LYS A 122 4.94 -9.30 -7.47
CA LYS A 122 5.64 -9.45 -8.75
C LYS A 122 7.09 -9.87 -8.59
N GLU A 123 7.81 -9.33 -7.58
CA GLU A 123 9.19 -9.74 -7.25
C GLU A 123 9.25 -11.24 -6.87
N ARG A 124 8.22 -11.76 -6.20
CA ARG A 124 8.08 -13.19 -5.88
C ARG A 124 7.68 -14.05 -7.08
N GLY A 125 7.33 -13.42 -8.21
CA GLY A 125 6.92 -14.11 -9.44
C GLY A 125 5.43 -14.45 -9.48
N GLU A 126 4.62 -13.80 -8.66
CA GLU A 126 3.16 -13.98 -8.67
C GLU A 126 2.50 -13.21 -9.83
N HIS A 127 1.32 -13.67 -10.26
CA HIS A 127 0.52 -12.97 -11.27
C HIS A 127 -0.36 -11.91 -10.61
N VAL A 128 -0.21 -10.65 -11.02
CA VAL A 128 -0.85 -9.53 -10.34
C VAL A 128 -1.64 -8.67 -11.32
N PHE A 129 -2.94 -8.53 -11.04
CA PHE A 129 -3.83 -7.55 -11.63
C PHE A 129 -3.95 -6.35 -10.69
N TYR A 130 -3.29 -5.26 -11.02
CA TYR A 130 -3.42 -3.99 -10.29
C TYR A 130 -4.54 -3.16 -10.91
N LEU A 131 -5.66 -3.03 -10.19
CA LEU A 131 -6.85 -2.30 -10.65
C LEU A 131 -6.87 -0.84 -10.18
N GLY A 132 -5.98 -0.47 -9.25
CA GLY A 132 -5.77 0.92 -8.84
C GLY A 132 -6.81 1.46 -7.86
N GLN A 133 -6.96 2.79 -7.92
CA GLN A 133 -7.75 3.60 -7.00
C GLN A 133 -9.24 3.60 -7.36
N SER A 134 -10.08 3.80 -6.34
CA SER A 134 -11.50 4.14 -6.47
C SER A 134 -12.29 3.22 -7.41
N LEU A 135 -12.13 1.91 -7.26
CA LEU A 135 -12.89 0.92 -8.00
C LEU A 135 -14.13 0.50 -7.19
N PRO A 136 -15.36 0.72 -7.67
CA PRO A 136 -16.55 0.11 -7.07
C PRO A 136 -16.44 -1.41 -7.10
N LYS A 137 -16.77 -2.07 -5.97
CA LYS A 137 -16.57 -3.53 -5.83
C LYS A 137 -17.35 -4.35 -6.86
N GLU A 138 -18.45 -3.83 -7.39
CA GLU A 138 -19.26 -4.48 -8.41
C GLU A 138 -18.44 -4.75 -9.70
N TYR A 139 -17.50 -3.86 -10.02
CA TYR A 139 -16.64 -4.04 -11.20
C TYR A 139 -15.47 -5.00 -10.96
N LEU A 140 -15.17 -5.36 -9.71
CA LEU A 140 -14.23 -6.43 -9.41
C LEU A 140 -14.73 -7.77 -9.96
N GLN A 141 -16.03 -8.00 -9.96
CA GLN A 141 -16.64 -9.22 -10.51
C GLN A 141 -16.26 -9.49 -11.96
N ASP A 142 -16.10 -8.44 -12.78
CA ASP A 142 -15.70 -8.62 -14.19
C ASP A 142 -14.36 -9.33 -14.29
N LEU A 143 -13.38 -8.93 -13.45
CA LEU A 143 -12.09 -9.60 -13.40
C LEU A 143 -12.23 -11.04 -12.88
N LEU A 144 -12.98 -11.25 -11.79
CA LEU A 144 -13.15 -12.57 -11.16
C LEU A 144 -13.82 -13.58 -12.09
N HIS A 145 -14.68 -13.14 -13.03
CA HIS A 145 -15.29 -13.99 -14.03
C HIS A 145 -14.35 -14.35 -15.19
N HIS A 146 -13.39 -13.46 -15.52
CA HIS A 146 -12.53 -13.64 -16.69
C HIS A 146 -11.17 -14.26 -16.37
N GLN A 147 -10.72 -14.17 -15.11
CA GLN A 147 -9.39 -14.60 -14.69
C GLN A 147 -9.45 -15.52 -13.47
N PRO A 148 -8.57 -16.53 -13.39
CA PRO A 148 -8.53 -17.47 -12.27
C PRO A 148 -7.87 -16.82 -11.04
N VAL A 149 -8.49 -15.75 -10.50
CA VAL A 149 -8.00 -15.05 -9.32
C VAL A 149 -8.11 -15.97 -8.10
N THR A 150 -7.06 -16.06 -7.32
CA THR A 150 -6.99 -16.84 -6.08
C THR A 150 -7.00 -15.98 -4.83
N HIS A 151 -6.56 -14.72 -4.96
CA HIS A 151 -6.45 -13.78 -3.85
C HIS A 151 -6.89 -12.38 -4.28
N VAL A 152 -7.62 -11.71 -3.41
CA VAL A 152 -7.97 -10.28 -3.52
C VAL A 152 -7.25 -9.54 -2.40
N ILE A 153 -6.64 -8.40 -2.70
CA ILE A 153 -5.97 -7.55 -1.71
C ILE A 153 -6.50 -6.11 -1.80
N SER A 154 -6.76 -5.51 -0.65
CA SER A 154 -7.10 -4.09 -0.58
C SER A 154 -6.58 -3.43 0.71
N THR A 155 -6.46 -2.09 0.67
CA THR A 155 -6.05 -1.28 1.83
C THR A 155 -7.07 -0.17 2.08
N PHE A 156 -7.60 -0.08 3.30
CA PHE A 156 -8.65 0.87 3.67
C PHE A 156 -8.09 1.93 4.63
N THR A 157 -7.72 3.08 4.08
CA THR A 157 -7.15 4.18 4.85
C THR A 157 -8.22 5.18 5.29
N THR A 158 -9.05 5.62 4.35
CA THR A 158 -10.13 6.58 4.58
C THR A 158 -11.50 6.05 4.18
N HIS A 159 -11.57 5.12 3.25
CA HIS A 159 -12.82 4.53 2.75
C HIS A 159 -12.73 3.00 2.68
N PRO A 160 -13.89 2.30 2.84
CA PRO A 160 -15.22 2.83 3.22
C PRO A 160 -15.21 3.43 4.62
N ASP A 161 -16.21 4.28 4.93
CA ASP A 161 -16.38 4.80 6.29
C ASP A 161 -16.62 3.66 7.28
N VAL A 162 -16.21 3.84 8.55
CA VAL A 162 -16.27 2.79 9.59
C VAL A 162 -17.69 2.24 9.75
N GLU A 163 -18.71 3.10 9.64
CA GLU A 163 -20.12 2.74 9.74
C GLU A 163 -20.61 1.84 8.60
N GLN A 164 -19.96 1.91 7.44
CA GLN A 164 -20.29 1.11 6.24
C GLN A 164 -19.44 -0.16 6.12
N LEU A 165 -18.42 -0.29 6.98
CA LEU A 165 -17.39 -1.30 6.83
C LEU A 165 -17.94 -2.73 6.94
N GLU A 166 -18.89 -2.95 7.89
CA GLU A 166 -19.49 -4.26 8.12
C GLU A 166 -20.28 -4.75 6.90
N ASP A 167 -21.12 -3.90 6.34
CA ASP A 167 -21.92 -4.21 5.15
C ASP A 167 -21.02 -4.43 3.94
N TYR A 168 -20.01 -3.57 3.76
CA TYR A 168 -19.03 -3.69 2.68
C TYR A 168 -18.28 -5.03 2.71
N LEU A 169 -17.80 -5.43 3.90
CA LEU A 169 -17.08 -6.70 4.08
C LEU A 169 -17.98 -7.91 3.87
N THR A 170 -19.24 -7.83 4.31
CA THR A 170 -20.22 -8.90 4.10
C THR A 170 -20.48 -9.12 2.61
N GLU A 171 -20.75 -8.05 1.87
CA GLU A 171 -20.96 -8.13 0.43
C GLU A 171 -19.71 -8.59 -0.33
N LEU A 172 -18.51 -8.21 0.13
CA LEU A 172 -17.26 -8.67 -0.45
C LEU A 172 -17.02 -10.16 -0.19
N ASP A 173 -17.30 -10.66 1.02
CA ASP A 173 -17.18 -12.09 1.37
C ASP A 173 -18.15 -12.94 0.54
N GLU A 174 -19.40 -12.53 0.41
CA GLU A 174 -20.40 -13.20 -0.43
C GLU A 174 -19.99 -13.24 -1.91
N MET A 175 -19.37 -12.16 -2.41
CA MET A 175 -18.90 -12.07 -3.80
C MET A 175 -17.81 -13.10 -4.10
N VAL A 176 -16.90 -13.38 -3.16
CA VAL A 176 -15.74 -14.25 -3.36
C VAL A 176 -15.99 -15.69 -2.96
N ASP A 177 -17.01 -15.97 -2.18
CA ASP A 177 -17.30 -17.30 -1.59
C ASP A 177 -17.47 -18.39 -2.65
N GLN A 178 -18.16 -18.08 -3.76
CA GLN A 178 -18.42 -19.04 -4.84
C GLN A 178 -17.14 -19.58 -5.51
N ASN A 179 -16.04 -18.84 -5.43
CA ASN A 179 -14.77 -19.17 -6.08
C ASN A 179 -13.67 -19.57 -5.10
N SER A 180 -13.96 -19.64 -3.79
CA SER A 180 -12.97 -19.91 -2.73
C SER A 180 -11.78 -18.94 -2.77
N ILE A 181 -12.00 -17.68 -3.15
CA ILE A 181 -10.97 -16.65 -3.23
C ILE A 181 -10.68 -16.12 -1.84
N LYS A 182 -9.42 -16.03 -1.47
CA LYS A 182 -9.00 -15.41 -0.20
C LYS A 182 -8.90 -13.89 -0.34
N VAL A 183 -9.40 -13.17 0.64
CA VAL A 183 -9.33 -11.71 0.70
C VAL A 183 -8.42 -11.28 1.84
N HIS A 184 -7.40 -10.50 1.54
CA HIS A 184 -6.46 -9.96 2.51
C HIS A 184 -6.62 -8.43 2.59
N LEU A 185 -6.94 -7.93 3.77
CA LEU A 185 -7.21 -6.52 4.01
C LEU A 185 -6.30 -5.96 5.10
N THR A 186 -5.96 -4.68 4.97
CA THR A 186 -5.31 -3.91 6.03
C THR A 186 -5.68 -2.43 5.89
N GLY A 187 -5.34 -1.60 6.86
CA GLY A 187 -5.50 -0.16 6.79
C GLY A 187 -6.01 0.47 8.07
N TYR A 188 -6.01 1.81 8.08
CA TYR A 188 -6.35 2.58 9.27
C TYR A 188 -7.80 2.41 9.73
N GLN A 189 -8.73 2.20 8.81
CA GLN A 189 -10.15 1.98 9.14
C GLN A 189 -10.37 0.79 10.07
N PHE A 190 -9.53 -0.25 9.94
CA PHE A 190 -9.63 -1.43 10.80
C PHE A 190 -9.15 -1.20 12.24
N GLN A 191 -8.41 -0.12 12.52
CA GLN A 191 -8.01 0.23 13.88
C GLN A 191 -9.17 0.78 14.73
N GLN A 192 -10.23 1.28 14.07
CA GLN A 192 -11.41 1.85 14.70
C GLN A 192 -12.61 0.88 14.66
N PHE A 193 -12.46 -0.24 14.00
CA PHE A 193 -13.52 -1.23 13.78
C PHE A 193 -13.36 -2.44 14.70
N ASP A 194 -14.45 -2.84 15.38
CA ASP A 194 -14.49 -4.06 16.21
C ASP A 194 -14.56 -5.29 15.30
N ILE A 195 -13.40 -5.84 14.98
CA ILE A 195 -13.25 -6.99 14.09
C ILE A 195 -13.81 -8.24 14.78
N LYS A 196 -14.97 -8.70 14.31
CA LYS A 196 -15.55 -9.98 14.74
C LYS A 196 -15.27 -11.04 13.66
N PRO A 197 -14.75 -12.22 14.01
CA PRO A 197 -14.52 -13.30 13.05
C PRO A 197 -15.85 -13.86 12.56
N ARG A 198 -16.36 -13.36 11.44
CA ARG A 198 -17.64 -13.77 10.86
C ARG A 198 -17.62 -13.97 9.35
N TRP A 199 -16.53 -13.55 8.70
CA TRP A 199 -16.33 -13.75 7.27
C TRP A 199 -15.40 -14.95 7.07
N ASN A 200 -15.75 -15.80 6.11
CA ASN A 200 -15.06 -17.06 5.88
C ASN A 200 -13.79 -16.89 5.04
N ASN A 201 -13.82 -15.92 4.13
CA ASN A 201 -12.78 -15.71 3.13
C ASN A 201 -11.92 -14.48 3.40
N ILE A 202 -12.27 -13.64 4.39
CA ILE A 202 -11.59 -12.39 4.68
C ILE A 202 -10.64 -12.53 5.86
N GLU A 203 -9.38 -12.16 5.63
CA GLU A 203 -8.34 -12.03 6.63
C GLU A 203 -7.92 -10.56 6.75
N ILE A 204 -8.02 -10.00 7.96
CA ILE A 204 -7.65 -8.61 8.26
C ILE A 204 -6.31 -8.60 8.99
N HIS A 205 -5.31 -7.96 8.38
CA HIS A 205 -3.95 -7.86 8.91
C HIS A 205 -3.77 -6.53 9.65
N GLN A 206 -2.99 -6.55 10.73
CA GLN A 206 -2.75 -5.37 11.57
C GLN A 206 -1.94 -4.28 10.86
N SER A 207 -1.08 -4.68 9.93
CA SER A 207 -0.23 -3.75 9.17
C SER A 207 0.02 -4.24 7.74
N LEU A 208 0.49 -3.32 6.90
CA LEU A 208 0.95 -3.63 5.55
C LEU A 208 2.10 -4.66 5.55
N LYS A 209 2.95 -4.60 6.58
CA LYS A 209 4.07 -5.54 6.77
C LYS A 209 3.58 -6.95 7.06
N ASP A 210 2.58 -7.09 7.94
CA ASP A 210 1.99 -8.39 8.27
C ASP A 210 1.29 -8.98 7.04
N LEU A 211 0.53 -8.17 6.30
CA LEU A 211 -0.09 -8.58 5.06
C LEU A 211 0.97 -9.03 4.04
N SER A 212 2.01 -8.24 3.83
CA SER A 212 3.11 -8.57 2.92
C SER A 212 3.82 -9.88 3.27
N ALA A 213 3.87 -10.25 4.54
CA ALA A 213 4.47 -11.51 5.00
C ALA A 213 3.54 -12.71 4.83
N ALA A 214 2.22 -12.49 4.83
CA ALA A 214 1.20 -13.54 4.75
C ALA A 214 0.91 -14.01 3.31
N VAL A 215 1.15 -13.15 2.29
CA VAL A 215 0.88 -13.41 0.87
C VAL A 215 2.09 -13.80 0.03
#